data_e7473fbeb5ccce071bf32c2b04d7bf8e
#
_entry.id   e7473fbeb5ccce071bf32c2b04d7bf8e
#
_cell.length_a   1.000
_cell.length_b   1.000
_cell.length_c   1.000
_cell.angle_alpha   90.00
_cell.angle_beta   90.00
_cell.angle_gamma   90.00
#
_symmetry.space_group_name_H-M   'P 1'
#
loop_
_entity.id
_entity.type
_entity.pdbx_description
1 polymer ?
#
loop_
_entity_poly.entity_id
_entity_poly.type
_entity_poly.pdbx_seq_one_letter_code
_entity_poly.pdbx_strand_id
1 'polypeptide(L)'
;METYQHSLVLDALGDPTRRAILELLRDGPRPVVELADALPVSRPAVSQHLRVLKQAGLVADTAAGRRRLYAVHPAGLEALRTYLEGLWTQALASYQRVAEREEER
;
A
#
# COMPACT_ATOMS: atom_id res chain seq x y z
N MET A 1 -2.87 8.22 15.62
CA MET A 1 -3.38 8.34 14.57
C MET A 1 -3.30 7.26 13.52
N GLU A 2 -3.51 6.05 13.98
CA GLU A 2 -3.61 4.89 13.11
C GLU A 2 -4.68 5.05 12.03
N THR A 3 -5.82 5.68 12.41
CA THR A 3 -6.93 5.94 11.50
C THR A 3 -6.49 6.80 10.31
N TYR A 4 -5.66 7.80 10.57
CA TYR A 4 -5.18 8.70 9.52
C TYR A 4 -4.22 7.98 8.57
N GLN A 5 -3.32 7.15 9.11
CA GLN A 5 -2.35 6.45 8.28
C GLN A 5 -3.02 5.46 7.32
N HIS A 6 -4.00 4.68 7.77
CA HIS A 6 -4.64 3.75 6.85
C HIS A 6 -5.43 4.48 5.75
N SER A 7 -5.97 5.66 6.02
CA SER A 7 -6.63 6.46 4.99
C SER A 7 -5.64 6.90 3.91
N LEU A 8 -4.45 7.34 4.30
CA LEU A 8 -3.40 7.69 3.35
C LEU A 8 -2.99 6.48 2.50
N VAL A 9 -2.90 5.31 3.12
CA VAL A 9 -2.57 4.07 2.41
C VAL A 9 -3.64 3.73 1.38
N LEU A 10 -4.92 3.78 1.77
CA LEU A 10 -6.01 3.48 0.87
C LEU A 10 -6.05 4.45 -0.31
N ASP A 11 -5.86 5.74 -0.05
CA ASP A 11 -5.80 6.74 -1.12
C ASP A 11 -4.62 6.47 -2.06
N ALA A 12 -3.46 6.16 -1.52
CA ALA A 12 -2.28 5.86 -2.33
C ALA A 12 -2.52 4.63 -3.21
N LEU A 13 -3.14 3.59 -2.67
CA LEU A 13 -3.40 2.34 -3.39
C LEU A 13 -4.60 2.43 -4.33
N GLY A 14 -5.32 3.55 -4.34
CA GLY A 14 -6.41 3.78 -5.27
C GLY A 14 -5.96 3.98 -6.71
N ASP A 15 -4.69 4.27 -6.95
CA ASP A 15 -4.14 4.49 -8.29
C ASP A 15 -3.46 3.22 -8.79
N PRO A 16 -3.80 2.72 -10.00
CA PRO A 16 -3.23 1.49 -10.52
C PRO A 16 -1.72 1.57 -10.78
N THR A 17 -1.21 2.74 -11.15
CA THR A 17 0.24 2.92 -11.36
C THR A 17 1.00 2.79 -10.05
N ARG A 18 0.46 3.38 -8.98
CA ARG A 18 1.09 3.24 -7.67
C ARG A 18 1.09 1.79 -7.18
N ARG A 19 0.00 1.05 -7.42
CA ARG A 19 -0.01 -0.39 -7.11
C ARG A 19 1.05 -1.13 -7.91
N ALA A 20 1.19 -0.81 -9.19
CA ALA A 20 2.21 -1.44 -10.05
C ALA A 20 3.63 -1.17 -9.53
N ILE A 21 3.88 0.05 -9.05
CA ILE A 21 5.19 0.38 -8.46
C ILE A 21 5.47 -0.50 -7.25
N LEU A 22 4.51 -0.65 -6.34
CA LEU A 22 4.69 -1.52 -5.17
C LEU A 22 4.96 -2.96 -5.58
N GLU A 23 4.25 -3.44 -6.60
CA GLU A 23 4.45 -4.81 -7.10
C GLU A 23 5.86 -5.00 -7.65
N LEU A 24 6.40 -4.00 -8.35
CA LEU A 24 7.78 -4.06 -8.84
C LEU A 24 8.80 -4.06 -7.71
N LEU A 25 8.49 -3.43 -6.59
CA LEU A 25 9.39 -3.34 -5.45
C LEU A 25 9.32 -4.56 -4.52
N ARG A 26 8.40 -5.50 -4.76
CA ARG A 26 8.27 -6.69 -3.91
C ARG A 26 9.54 -7.52 -3.83
N ASP A 27 10.31 -7.55 -4.91
CA ASP A 27 11.50 -8.40 -5.00
C ASP A 27 12.77 -7.71 -4.48
N GLY A 28 12.67 -6.46 -4.09
CA GLY A 28 13.78 -5.74 -3.52
C GLY A 28 13.87 -4.29 -3.98
N PRO A 29 14.84 -3.54 -3.45
CA PRO A 29 14.99 -2.12 -3.77
C PRO A 29 15.32 -1.88 -5.24
N ARG A 30 14.81 -0.77 -5.79
CA ARG A 30 15.06 -0.36 -7.18
C ARG A 30 15.22 1.15 -7.28
N PRO A 31 16.06 1.65 -8.19
CA PRO A 31 16.13 3.08 -8.49
C PRO A 31 14.95 3.51 -9.38
N VAL A 32 14.68 4.82 -9.41
CA VAL A 32 13.58 5.38 -10.21
C VAL A 32 13.68 4.99 -11.68
N VAL A 33 14.90 4.97 -12.24
CA VAL A 33 15.09 4.68 -13.66
C VAL A 33 14.56 3.28 -14.03
N GLU A 34 14.77 2.29 -13.15
CA GLU A 34 14.27 0.94 -13.41
C GLU A 34 12.75 0.87 -13.35
N LEU A 35 12.16 1.61 -12.41
CA LEU A 35 10.70 1.67 -12.31
C LEU A 35 10.08 2.34 -13.53
N ALA A 36 10.69 3.44 -13.98
CA ALA A 36 10.21 4.16 -15.16
C ALA A 36 10.34 3.34 -16.43
N ASP A 37 11.40 2.56 -16.56
CA ASP A 37 11.60 1.68 -17.72
C ASP A 37 10.55 0.57 -17.78
N ALA A 38 10.03 0.15 -16.63
CA ALA A 38 9.07 -0.95 -16.54
C ALA A 38 7.62 -0.50 -16.66
N LEU A 39 7.35 0.80 -16.70
CA LEU A 39 5.99 1.35 -16.66
C LEU A 39 5.76 2.29 -17.85
N PRO A 40 4.52 2.39 -18.35
CA PRO A 40 4.19 3.28 -19.47
C PRO A 40 3.95 4.71 -19.01
N VAL A 41 4.82 5.24 -18.14
CA VAL A 41 4.72 6.60 -17.61
C VAL A 41 6.11 7.22 -17.55
N SER A 42 6.17 8.55 -17.50
CA SER A 42 7.43 9.28 -17.49
C SER A 42 8.14 9.16 -16.15
N ARG A 43 9.45 9.41 -16.14
CA ARG A 43 10.25 9.44 -14.91
C ARG A 43 9.69 10.46 -13.88
N PRO A 44 9.37 11.71 -14.29
CA PRO A 44 8.73 12.63 -13.35
C PRO A 44 7.44 12.11 -12.76
N ALA A 45 6.62 11.40 -13.54
CA ALA A 45 5.38 10.81 -13.03
C ALA A 45 5.68 9.72 -12.00
N VAL A 46 6.67 8.87 -12.25
CA VAL A 46 7.09 7.85 -11.28
C VAL A 46 7.55 8.51 -9.98
N SER A 47 8.34 9.59 -10.08
CA SER A 47 8.81 10.32 -8.89
C SER A 47 7.65 10.90 -8.08
N GLN A 48 6.62 11.41 -8.75
CA GLN A 48 5.41 11.91 -8.09
C GLN A 48 4.67 10.80 -7.36
N HIS A 49 4.51 9.65 -8.01
CA HIS A 49 3.86 8.49 -7.39
C HIS A 49 4.64 7.98 -6.18
N LEU A 50 5.96 7.94 -6.27
CA LEU A 50 6.81 7.53 -5.15
C LEU A 50 6.69 8.48 -3.97
N ARG A 51 6.52 9.77 -4.23
CA ARG A 51 6.31 10.75 -3.15
C ARG A 51 5.02 10.44 -2.39
N VAL A 52 3.93 10.17 -3.09
CA VAL A 52 2.64 9.81 -2.48
C VAL A 52 2.78 8.53 -1.67
N LEU A 53 3.43 7.50 -2.24
CA LEU A 53 3.66 6.23 -1.55
C LEU A 53 4.51 6.40 -0.29
N LYS A 54 5.52 7.27 -0.35
CA LYS A 54 6.39 7.54 0.78
C LYS A 54 5.63 8.25 1.91
N GLN A 55 4.79 9.22 1.57
CA GLN A 55 3.96 9.93 2.54
C GLN A 55 2.99 8.99 3.25
N ALA A 56 2.52 7.97 2.57
CA ALA A 56 1.63 6.96 3.15
C ALA A 56 2.38 5.90 3.97
N GLY A 57 3.70 5.91 3.97
CA GLY A 57 4.50 4.92 4.67
C GLY A 57 4.61 3.58 3.94
N LEU A 58 4.33 3.57 2.62
CA LEU A 58 4.36 2.35 1.83
C LEU A 58 5.72 2.09 1.17
N VAL A 59 6.53 3.13 0.99
CA VAL A 59 7.89 3.00 0.48
C VAL A 59 8.83 3.85 1.31
N ALA A 60 10.09 3.45 1.32
CA ALA A 60 11.19 4.23 1.88
C ALA A 60 12.32 4.25 0.88
N ASP A 61 13.20 5.24 0.98
CA ASP A 61 14.33 5.36 0.08
C ASP A 61 15.63 5.54 0.85
N THR A 62 16.71 5.03 0.28
CA THR A 62 18.04 5.16 0.84
C THR A 62 19.01 5.57 -0.27
N ALA A 63 20.03 6.34 0.12
CA ALA A 63 21.09 6.71 -0.80
C ALA A 63 21.99 5.51 -1.07
N ALA A 64 22.36 5.31 -2.35
CA ALA A 64 23.27 4.26 -2.77
C ALA A 64 24.19 4.85 -3.84
N GLY A 65 25.31 5.44 -3.40
CA GLY A 65 26.18 6.21 -4.28
C GLY A 65 25.46 7.44 -4.79
N ARG A 66 25.35 7.58 -6.10
CA ARG A 66 24.64 8.70 -6.75
C ARG A 66 23.18 8.44 -6.97
N ARG A 67 22.71 7.24 -6.65
CA ARG A 67 21.32 6.85 -6.84
C ARG A 67 20.60 6.80 -5.51
N ARG A 68 19.28 6.83 -5.58
CA ARG A 68 18.43 6.50 -4.44
C ARG A 68 17.69 5.22 -4.79
N LEU A 69 17.68 4.29 -3.84
CA LEU A 69 16.95 3.03 -3.99
C LEU A 69 15.67 3.11 -3.18
N TYR A 70 14.57 2.78 -3.84
CA TYR A 70 13.25 2.72 -3.21
C TYR A 70 12.90 1.28 -2.89
N ALA A 71 12.29 1.07 -1.74
CA ALA A 71 11.89 -0.26 -1.28
C ALA A 71 10.54 -0.18 -0.59
N VAL A 72 9.82 -1.30 -0.52
CA VAL A 72 8.59 -1.37 0.26
C VAL A 72 8.92 -1.13 1.74
N HIS A 73 8.12 -0.28 2.37
CA HIS A 73 8.21 -0.04 3.82
C HIS A 73 7.00 -0.70 4.48
N PRO A 74 7.21 -1.56 5.48
CA PRO A 74 6.09 -2.30 6.06
C PRO A 74 5.10 -1.48 6.89
N ALA A 75 5.49 -0.27 7.32
CA ALA A 75 4.63 0.54 8.20
C ALA A 75 3.25 0.83 7.61
N GLY A 76 3.17 1.22 6.33
CA GLY A 76 1.90 1.51 5.67
C GLY A 76 1.06 0.25 5.49
N LEU A 77 1.70 -0.85 5.09
CA LEU A 77 1.00 -2.12 4.94
C LEU A 77 0.46 -2.64 6.28
N GLU A 78 1.22 -2.45 7.35
CA GLU A 78 0.78 -2.85 8.69
C GLU A 78 -0.44 -2.05 9.14
N ALA A 79 -0.47 -0.75 8.88
CA ALA A 79 -1.64 0.08 9.18
C ALA A 79 -2.88 -0.38 8.41
N LEU A 80 -2.71 -0.73 7.13
CA LEU A 80 -3.79 -1.25 6.31
C LEU A 80 -4.27 -2.60 6.83
N ARG A 81 -3.34 -3.49 7.16
CA ARG A 81 -3.65 -4.81 7.71
C ARG A 81 -4.49 -4.70 8.98
N THR A 82 -4.09 -3.85 9.91
CA THR A 82 -4.81 -3.64 11.16
C THR A 82 -6.23 -3.15 10.90
N TYR A 83 -6.38 -2.20 9.99
CA TYR A 83 -7.69 -1.68 9.62
C TYR A 83 -8.59 -2.78 9.04
N LEU A 84 -8.06 -3.56 8.10
CA LEU A 84 -8.82 -4.64 7.45
C LEU A 84 -9.16 -5.77 8.43
N GLU A 85 -8.27 -6.09 9.36
CA GLU A 85 -8.55 -7.10 10.40
C GLU A 85 -9.71 -6.67 11.28
N GLY A 86 -9.77 -5.39 11.63
CA GLY A 86 -10.91 -4.86 12.40
C GLY A 86 -12.22 -5.00 11.67
N LEU A 87 -12.25 -4.61 10.39
CA LEU A 87 -13.45 -4.77 9.56
C LEU A 87 -13.84 -6.23 9.39
N TRP A 88 -12.86 -7.08 9.13
CA TRP A 88 -13.08 -8.51 8.95
C TRP A 88 -13.71 -9.14 10.18
N THR A 89 -13.14 -8.88 11.36
CA THR A 89 -13.63 -9.44 12.62
C THR A 89 -15.08 -9.02 12.89
N GLN A 90 -15.39 -7.74 12.69
CA GLN A 90 -16.75 -7.25 12.91
C GLN A 90 -17.74 -7.78 11.88
N ALA A 91 -17.34 -7.82 10.62
CA ALA A 91 -18.17 -8.34 9.54
C ALA A 91 -18.49 -9.81 9.73
N LEU A 92 -17.48 -10.60 10.12
CA LEU A 92 -17.66 -12.02 10.36
C LEU A 92 -18.60 -12.27 11.54
N ALA A 93 -18.43 -11.53 12.64
CA ALA A 93 -19.31 -11.66 13.81
C ALA A 93 -20.76 -11.31 13.45
N SER A 94 -20.99 -10.25 12.68
CA SER A 94 -22.33 -9.87 12.23
C SER A 94 -22.96 -10.93 11.34
N TYR A 95 -22.16 -11.46 10.42
CA TYR A 95 -22.62 -12.52 9.52
C TYR A 95 -23.03 -13.77 10.31
N GLN A 96 -22.24 -14.16 11.29
CA GLN A 96 -22.53 -15.33 12.13
C GLN A 96 -23.83 -15.14 12.92
N ARG A 97 -24.07 -13.95 13.45
CA ARG A 97 -25.32 -13.66 14.18
C ARG A 97 -26.55 -13.80 13.28
N VAL A 98 -26.44 -13.29 12.05
CA VAL A 98 -27.56 -13.42 11.09
C VAL A 98 -27.79 -14.89 10.74
N ALA A 99 -26.75 -15.66 10.49
CA ALA A 99 -26.87 -17.08 10.16
C ALA A 99 -27.52 -17.87 11.32
N GLU A 100 -27.12 -17.58 12.57
CA GLU A 100 -27.70 -18.23 13.75
C GLU A 100 -29.18 -17.93 13.90
N ARG A 101 -29.59 -16.68 13.63
CA ARG A 101 -31.01 -16.29 13.68
C ARG A 101 -31.83 -17.05 12.64
N GLU A 102 -31.30 -17.27 11.46
CA GLU A 102 -31.99 -18.02 10.41
C GLU A 102 -32.15 -19.47 10.79
N GLU A 103 -31.16 -20.07 11.46
CA GLU A 103 -31.26 -21.45 11.93
C GLU A 103 -32.30 -21.65 13.00
N GLU A 104 -32.54 -20.63 13.84
CA GLU A 104 -33.52 -20.68 14.92
C GLU A 104 -34.96 -20.58 14.43
N ARG A 105 -35.19 -20.21 13.19
CA ARG A 105 -36.51 -20.17 12.58
C ARG A 105 -36.84 -21.54 12.01
#